data_e4c6f7f33189aea6ee2b8280f7a5090f
#
_entry.id   e4c6f7f33189aea6ee2b8280f7a5090f
#
_cell.length_a   1.000
_cell.length_b   1.000
_cell.length_c   1.000
_cell.angle_alpha   90.00
_cell.angle_beta   90.00
_cell.angle_gamma   90.00
#
_symmetry.space_group_name_H-M   'P 1'
#
loop_
_entity.id
_entity.type
_entity.pdbx_description
1 polymer ?
#
loop_
_entity_poly.entity_id
_entity_poly.type
_entity_poly.pdbx_seq_one_letter_code
_entity_poly.pdbx_strand_id
1 'polypeptide(L)'
;EDFVTNKKLKEIGLIVKDEFGLTLKDFELTAGEDFNIKENYNEDFIEIDKKITKHLSTTNKKGLILLHGEPGTGKTTYIKHLADKIEKQIIFVPPMMAGAISDPGFIPFLMKHPDSILIIEDAETAIKDRNITGNVSSVSNILNLTDGILGECLKIQIVATFNTERTQIDKALLRKGRLISEYKFENLNVKKTNKLLKRIGINKKVDKPLSLADIYNYNDINTDNNNKPGIGFLVNRK
;
A
#
# COMPACT_ATOMS: atom_id res chain seq x y z
N GLU A 1 16.81 -28.53 23.47
CA GLU A 1 16.52 -28.60 22.02
C GLU A 1 15.61 -27.41 21.70
N ASP A 2 16.24 -26.33 21.26
CA ASP A 2 15.56 -25.09 20.88
C ASP A 2 14.89 -25.32 19.51
N PHE A 3 13.55 -25.39 19.54
CA PHE A 3 12.74 -25.29 18.35
C PHE A 3 12.82 -23.85 17.80
N VAL A 4 13.87 -23.55 17.04
CA VAL A 4 13.88 -22.40 16.15
C VAL A 4 12.84 -22.71 15.07
N THR A 5 11.63 -22.17 15.23
CA THR A 5 10.64 -22.14 14.15
C THR A 5 11.25 -21.29 13.03
N ASN A 6 11.81 -21.98 12.03
CA ASN A 6 12.21 -21.35 10.76
C ASN A 6 10.95 -20.74 10.13
N LYS A 7 10.68 -19.48 10.43
CA LYS A 7 9.66 -18.68 9.74
C LYS A 7 10.15 -18.60 8.29
N LYS A 8 9.49 -19.33 7.39
CA LYS A 8 9.84 -19.34 5.97
C LYS A 8 9.71 -17.90 5.47
N LEU A 9 10.84 -17.25 5.24
CA LEU A 9 10.89 -15.91 4.67
C LEU A 9 10.15 -15.96 3.33
N LYS A 10 9.20 -15.06 3.13
CA LYS A 10 8.36 -15.07 1.95
C LYS A 10 9.00 -14.20 0.88
N GLU A 11 9.26 -14.81 -0.26
CA GLU A 11 9.80 -14.12 -1.42
C GLU A 11 8.72 -13.30 -2.12
N ILE A 12 9.02 -12.04 -2.37
CA ILE A 12 8.23 -11.13 -3.18
C ILE A 12 9.04 -10.79 -4.42
N GLY A 13 8.42 -10.89 -5.58
CA GLY A 13 9.07 -10.52 -6.82
C GLY A 13 9.02 -9.00 -7.05
N LEU A 14 10.17 -8.36 -7.11
CA LEU A 14 10.32 -6.97 -7.52
C LEU A 14 10.46 -6.87 -9.04
N ILE A 15 9.61 -6.09 -9.70
CA ILE A 15 9.79 -5.79 -11.13
C ILE A 15 11.04 -4.91 -11.30
N VAL A 16 11.94 -5.36 -12.15
CA VAL A 16 13.09 -4.60 -12.62
C VAL A 16 13.12 -4.60 -14.14
N LYS A 17 13.72 -3.56 -14.73
CA LYS A 17 13.94 -3.49 -16.18
C LYS A 17 15.44 -3.54 -16.45
N ASP A 18 15.85 -4.48 -17.27
CA ASP A 18 17.21 -4.63 -17.76
C ASP A 18 17.25 -4.52 -19.31
N GLU A 19 18.38 -4.83 -19.92
CA GLU A 19 18.56 -4.82 -21.37
C GLU A 19 17.71 -5.85 -22.12
N PHE A 20 17.23 -6.90 -21.42
CA PHE A 20 16.38 -7.95 -21.98
C PHE A 20 14.89 -7.71 -21.73
N GLY A 21 14.51 -6.65 -21.02
CA GLY A 21 13.15 -6.26 -20.72
C GLY A 21 12.76 -6.30 -19.24
N LEU A 22 11.49 -6.64 -18.96
CA LEU A 22 10.98 -6.73 -17.59
C LEU A 22 11.25 -8.12 -17.02
N THR A 23 11.87 -8.16 -15.83
CA THR A 23 12.18 -9.39 -15.08
C THR A 23 11.74 -9.26 -13.62
N LEU A 24 11.66 -10.39 -12.91
CA LEU A 24 11.47 -10.42 -11.46
C LEU A 24 12.80 -10.67 -10.77
N LYS A 25 13.04 -9.93 -9.69
CA LYS A 25 14.06 -10.26 -8.70
C LYS A 25 13.37 -10.50 -7.37
N ASP A 26 13.58 -11.68 -6.80
CA ASP A 26 13.01 -12.02 -5.50
C ASP A 26 13.75 -11.29 -4.39
N PHE A 27 13.00 -10.81 -3.41
CA PHE A 27 13.55 -10.24 -2.18
C PHE A 27 12.71 -10.67 -0.99
N GLU A 28 13.35 -10.70 0.17
CA GLU A 28 12.70 -11.05 1.42
C GLU A 28 12.04 -9.83 2.04
N LEU A 29 10.78 -9.97 2.40
CA LEU A 29 10.05 -8.93 3.14
C LEU A 29 9.92 -9.35 4.60
N THR A 30 10.57 -8.60 5.49
CA THR A 30 10.39 -8.80 6.93
C THR A 30 9.12 -8.09 7.38
N ALA A 31 8.08 -8.83 7.69
CA ALA A 31 6.93 -8.28 8.42
C ALA A 31 7.38 -7.93 9.84
N GLY A 32 6.97 -6.77 10.34
CA GLY A 32 7.21 -6.38 11.74
C GLY A 32 6.53 -7.40 12.68
N GLU A 33 7.25 -7.89 13.68
CA GLU A 33 6.83 -9.01 14.54
C GLU A 33 5.52 -8.76 15.31
N ASP A 34 5.10 -7.51 15.54
CA ASP A 34 3.96 -7.12 16.39
C ASP A 34 2.78 -6.46 15.67
N PHE A 35 2.60 -6.73 14.38
CA PHE A 35 1.53 -6.10 13.65
C PHE A 35 0.16 -6.73 13.93
N ASN A 36 -0.79 -5.91 14.38
CA ASN A 36 -2.16 -6.32 14.67
C ASN A 36 -3.18 -5.37 14.04
N ILE A 37 -3.98 -5.86 13.10
CA ILE A 37 -5.03 -5.09 12.40
C ILE A 37 -5.95 -4.37 13.38
N LYS A 38 -6.41 -5.05 14.44
CA LYS A 38 -7.38 -4.49 15.41
C LYS A 38 -6.82 -3.33 16.23
N GLU A 39 -5.52 -3.23 16.35
CA GLU A 39 -4.85 -2.21 17.16
C GLU A 39 -4.31 -1.05 16.30
N ASN A 40 -3.88 -1.37 15.08
CA ASN A 40 -3.23 -0.43 14.19
C ASN A 40 -4.21 0.32 13.26
N TYR A 41 -5.48 -0.13 13.16
CA TYR A 41 -6.47 0.52 12.30
C TYR A 41 -7.79 0.75 13.02
N ASN A 42 -8.65 1.63 12.47
CA ASN A 42 -9.99 1.86 12.97
C ASN A 42 -10.89 0.62 12.81
N GLU A 43 -11.99 0.54 13.56
CA GLU A 43 -12.84 -0.66 13.62
C GLU A 43 -13.45 -1.05 12.27
N ASP A 44 -13.80 -0.07 11.46
CA ASP A 44 -14.38 -0.23 10.12
C ASP A 44 -13.46 -1.00 9.16
N PHE A 45 -12.13 -0.92 9.37
CA PHE A 45 -11.16 -1.64 8.55
C PHE A 45 -11.18 -3.16 8.72
N ILE A 46 -11.64 -3.66 9.86
CA ILE A 46 -11.60 -5.11 10.15
C ILE A 46 -12.39 -5.92 9.12
N GLU A 47 -13.57 -5.47 8.74
CA GLU A 47 -14.38 -6.18 7.74
C GLU A 47 -13.83 -5.99 6.33
N ILE A 48 -13.22 -4.85 6.06
CA ILE A 48 -12.53 -4.58 4.80
C ILE A 48 -11.31 -5.51 4.64
N ASP A 49 -10.49 -5.66 5.69
CA ASP A 49 -9.35 -6.59 5.69
C ASP A 49 -9.80 -8.03 5.41
N LYS A 50 -10.85 -8.51 6.06
CA LYS A 50 -11.40 -9.86 5.80
C LYS A 50 -11.81 -10.04 4.34
N LYS A 51 -12.49 -9.03 3.76
CA LYS A 51 -12.93 -9.06 2.36
C LYS A 51 -11.73 -9.09 1.42
N ILE A 52 -10.75 -8.22 1.64
CA ILE A 52 -9.52 -8.12 0.84
C ILE A 52 -8.74 -9.43 0.92
N THR A 53 -8.42 -9.90 2.11
CA THR A 53 -7.66 -11.14 2.33
C THR A 53 -8.34 -12.34 1.70
N LYS A 54 -9.66 -12.50 1.88
CA LYS A 54 -10.43 -13.59 1.26
C LYS A 54 -10.35 -13.54 -0.27
N HIS A 55 -10.49 -12.34 -0.85
CA HIS A 55 -10.42 -12.19 -2.31
C HIS A 55 -9.01 -12.51 -2.84
N LEU A 56 -7.98 -11.97 -2.23
CA LEU A 56 -6.60 -12.16 -2.65
C LEU A 56 -6.12 -13.61 -2.47
N SER A 57 -6.56 -14.31 -1.43
CA SER A 57 -6.23 -15.74 -1.20
C SER A 57 -6.97 -16.68 -2.13
N THR A 58 -8.02 -16.23 -2.81
CA THR A 58 -8.78 -17.07 -3.72
C THR A 58 -8.09 -17.13 -5.09
N THR A 59 -7.85 -18.34 -5.60
CA THR A 59 -7.28 -18.57 -6.93
C THR A 59 -8.26 -18.24 -8.04
N ASN A 60 -7.75 -18.00 -9.25
CA ASN A 60 -8.55 -17.70 -10.44
C ASN A 60 -9.48 -16.48 -10.28
N LYS A 61 -9.10 -15.52 -9.45
CA LYS A 61 -9.79 -14.23 -9.29
C LYS A 61 -9.00 -13.11 -9.93
N LYS A 62 -9.72 -12.10 -10.38
CA LYS A 62 -9.17 -10.83 -10.87
C LYS A 62 -9.87 -9.68 -10.19
N GLY A 63 -9.35 -8.48 -10.30
CA GLY A 63 -9.97 -7.27 -9.81
C GLY A 63 -8.98 -6.29 -9.21
N LEU A 64 -9.50 -5.14 -8.81
CA LEU A 64 -8.74 -4.01 -8.31
C LEU A 64 -9.13 -3.71 -6.87
N ILE A 65 -8.15 -3.51 -6.03
CA ILE A 65 -8.28 -3.00 -4.66
C ILE A 65 -7.57 -1.66 -4.61
N LEU A 66 -8.25 -0.63 -4.14
CA LEU A 66 -7.74 0.72 -4.01
C LEU A 66 -7.61 1.09 -2.54
N LEU A 67 -6.41 1.45 -2.12
CA LEU A 67 -6.05 1.80 -0.76
C LEU A 67 -5.48 3.22 -0.73
N HIS A 68 -6.16 4.17 -0.09
CA HIS A 68 -5.72 5.56 -0.12
C HIS A 68 -5.76 6.20 1.27
N GLY A 69 -5.24 7.41 1.37
CA GLY A 69 -5.18 8.17 2.62
C GLY A 69 -3.87 8.93 2.77
N GLU A 70 -3.79 9.78 3.78
CA GLU A 70 -2.61 10.59 4.04
C GLU A 70 -1.34 9.74 4.28
N PRO A 71 -0.14 10.29 4.02
CA PRO A 71 1.11 9.66 4.41
C PRO A 71 1.12 9.32 5.91
N GLY A 72 1.78 8.23 6.29
CA GLY A 72 1.90 7.82 7.69
C GLY A 72 0.69 7.08 8.27
N THR A 73 -0.41 6.90 7.54
CA THR A 73 -1.62 6.19 8.01
C THR A 73 -1.52 4.67 7.95
N GLY A 74 -0.40 4.10 7.47
CA GLY A 74 -0.12 2.67 7.52
C GLY A 74 -0.43 1.87 6.26
N LYS A 75 -0.61 2.50 5.08
CA LYS A 75 -0.86 1.81 3.81
C LYS A 75 0.21 0.76 3.48
N THR A 76 1.48 1.16 3.47
CA THR A 76 2.63 0.25 3.23
C THR A 76 2.73 -0.84 4.31
N THR A 77 2.44 -0.51 5.56
CA THR A 77 2.41 -1.50 6.66
C THR A 77 1.35 -2.57 6.42
N TYR A 78 0.17 -2.16 5.92
CA TYR A 78 -0.88 -3.11 5.55
C TYR A 78 -0.49 -3.98 4.35
N ILE A 79 0.18 -3.43 3.34
CA ILE A 79 0.72 -4.21 2.22
C ILE A 79 1.69 -5.29 2.71
N LYS A 80 2.61 -4.96 3.62
CA LYS A 80 3.53 -5.92 4.23
C LYS A 80 2.77 -7.03 4.95
N HIS A 81 1.71 -6.70 5.68
CA HIS A 81 0.86 -7.68 6.35
C HIS A 81 0.14 -8.59 5.34
N LEU A 82 -0.41 -8.04 4.25
CA LEU A 82 -1.01 -8.84 3.19
C LEU A 82 0.00 -9.79 2.57
N ALA A 83 1.21 -9.30 2.31
CA ALA A 83 2.29 -10.10 1.73
C ALA A 83 2.71 -11.26 2.64
N ASP A 84 2.75 -11.06 3.94
CA ASP A 84 3.05 -12.13 4.92
C ASP A 84 1.92 -13.18 4.99
N LYS A 85 0.67 -12.76 4.85
CA LYS A 85 -0.51 -13.60 5.07
C LYS A 85 -0.95 -14.41 3.85
N ILE A 86 -0.67 -13.93 2.64
CA ILE A 86 -1.19 -14.52 1.40
C ILE A 86 -0.12 -15.38 0.74
N GLU A 87 -0.48 -16.60 0.33
CA GLU A 87 0.49 -17.58 -0.24
C GLU A 87 0.63 -17.52 -1.77
N LYS A 88 -0.01 -16.55 -2.43
CA LYS A 88 0.16 -16.36 -3.88
C LYS A 88 1.43 -15.59 -4.20
N GLN A 89 1.91 -15.74 -5.44
CA GLN A 89 3.00 -14.90 -5.92
C GLN A 89 2.60 -13.43 -5.88
N ILE A 90 3.42 -12.62 -5.23
CA ILE A 90 3.26 -11.17 -5.17
C ILE A 90 4.31 -10.52 -6.05
N ILE A 91 3.88 -9.65 -6.92
CA ILE A 91 4.71 -8.86 -7.82
C ILE A 91 4.61 -7.41 -7.39
N PHE A 92 5.72 -6.85 -6.93
CA PHE A 92 5.79 -5.47 -6.47
C PHE A 92 6.31 -4.55 -7.57
N VAL A 93 5.54 -3.52 -7.87
CA VAL A 93 5.91 -2.43 -8.79
C VAL A 93 6.27 -1.20 -7.95
N PRO A 94 7.56 -0.91 -7.79
CA PRO A 94 7.97 0.27 -7.02
C PRO A 94 7.57 1.56 -7.73
N PRO A 95 7.42 2.68 -7.02
CA PRO A 95 6.96 3.95 -7.59
C PRO A 95 7.77 4.41 -8.81
N MET A 96 9.10 4.21 -8.79
CA MET A 96 9.98 4.53 -9.92
C MET A 96 9.71 3.69 -11.16
N MET A 97 9.08 2.53 -11.01
CA MET A 97 8.72 1.60 -12.09
C MET A 97 7.23 1.70 -12.49
N ALA A 98 6.47 2.65 -11.95
CA ALA A 98 5.05 2.83 -12.30
C ALA A 98 4.83 3.02 -13.81
N GLY A 99 5.79 3.60 -14.51
CA GLY A 99 5.81 3.71 -15.99
C GLY A 99 5.88 2.34 -16.71
N ALA A 100 6.37 1.29 -16.05
CA ALA A 100 6.44 -0.05 -16.64
C ALA A 100 5.06 -0.61 -17.00
N ILE A 101 4.00 -0.18 -16.32
CA ILE A 101 2.62 -0.57 -16.64
C ILE A 101 2.24 -0.16 -18.07
N SER A 102 2.85 0.90 -18.60
CA SER A 102 2.65 1.36 -20.00
C SER A 102 3.62 0.72 -21.00
N ASP A 103 4.60 -0.05 -20.54
CA ASP A 103 5.59 -0.71 -21.38
C ASP A 103 4.92 -1.80 -22.25
N PRO A 104 5.19 -1.89 -23.54
CA PRO A 104 4.67 -2.97 -24.39
C PRO A 104 5.05 -4.37 -23.89
N GLY A 105 6.19 -4.50 -23.21
CA GLY A 105 6.64 -5.76 -22.58
C GLY A 105 5.90 -6.14 -21.31
N PHE A 106 5.06 -5.26 -20.74
CA PHE A 106 4.40 -5.51 -19.45
C PHE A 106 3.39 -6.66 -19.51
N ILE A 107 2.55 -6.71 -20.55
CA ILE A 107 1.58 -7.81 -20.71
C ILE A 107 2.28 -9.14 -20.97
N PRO A 108 3.26 -9.25 -21.92
CA PRO A 108 4.06 -10.47 -22.07
C PRO A 108 4.78 -10.92 -20.80
N PHE A 109 5.25 -9.97 -19.99
CA PHE A 109 5.83 -10.27 -18.68
C PHE A 109 4.79 -10.92 -17.76
N LEU A 110 3.60 -10.31 -17.59
CA LEU A 110 2.54 -10.85 -16.74
C LEU A 110 2.00 -12.21 -17.21
N MET A 111 2.06 -12.52 -18.51
CA MET A 111 1.68 -13.84 -19.04
C MET A 111 2.55 -14.99 -18.49
N LYS A 112 3.76 -14.69 -18.01
CA LYS A 112 4.63 -15.65 -17.33
C LYS A 112 4.26 -15.84 -15.85
N HIS A 113 3.39 -15.00 -15.31
CA HIS A 113 3.02 -14.93 -13.89
C HIS A 113 1.49 -14.89 -13.70
N PRO A 114 0.73 -15.87 -14.23
CA PRO A 114 -0.73 -15.87 -14.08
C PRO A 114 -1.14 -16.06 -12.62
N ASP A 115 -2.37 -15.66 -12.27
CA ASP A 115 -2.95 -15.76 -10.92
C ASP A 115 -2.10 -15.12 -9.80
N SER A 116 -1.26 -14.14 -10.16
CA SER A 116 -0.46 -13.38 -9.19
C SER A 116 -1.18 -12.14 -8.67
N ILE A 117 -0.61 -11.54 -7.64
CA ILE A 117 -1.04 -10.27 -7.06
C ILE A 117 -0.03 -9.20 -7.47
N LEU A 118 -0.50 -8.18 -8.18
CA LEU A 118 0.31 -7.02 -8.55
C LEU A 118 0.10 -5.91 -7.53
N ILE A 119 1.14 -5.51 -6.83
CA ILE A 119 1.11 -4.38 -5.89
C ILE A 119 1.77 -3.17 -6.55
N ILE A 120 1.04 -2.06 -6.60
CA ILE A 120 1.51 -0.80 -7.17
C ILE A 120 1.45 0.24 -6.05
N GLU A 121 2.59 0.58 -5.47
CA GLU A 121 2.66 1.67 -4.48
C GLU A 121 2.78 3.03 -5.15
N ASP A 122 2.20 4.05 -4.49
CA ASP A 122 2.17 5.44 -4.97
C ASP A 122 1.72 5.52 -6.44
N ALA A 123 0.62 4.81 -6.71
CA ALA A 123 0.09 4.58 -8.06
C ALA A 123 -0.56 5.82 -8.70
N GLU A 124 -0.33 7.03 -8.17
CA GLU A 124 -0.97 8.27 -8.63
C GLU A 124 -0.88 8.46 -10.15
N THR A 125 0.30 8.22 -10.70
CA THR A 125 0.54 8.37 -12.15
C THR A 125 -0.13 7.29 -12.99
N ALA A 126 -0.36 6.10 -12.39
CA ALA A 126 -0.94 4.96 -13.08
C ALA A 126 -2.48 4.93 -13.05
N ILE A 127 -3.10 5.58 -12.05
CA ILE A 127 -4.55 5.51 -11.80
C ILE A 127 -5.30 6.85 -11.95
N LYS A 128 -4.58 7.97 -12.05
CA LYS A 128 -5.21 9.30 -12.28
C LYS A 128 -6.01 9.33 -13.57
N ASP A 129 -7.05 10.15 -13.55
CA ASP A 129 -7.90 10.38 -14.72
C ASP A 129 -7.05 10.79 -15.94
N ARG A 130 -7.28 10.11 -17.05
CA ARG A 130 -6.60 10.32 -18.33
C ARG A 130 -6.70 11.75 -18.86
N ASN A 131 -7.80 12.42 -18.55
CA ASN A 131 -8.02 13.82 -18.93
C ASN A 131 -7.12 14.78 -18.13
N ILE A 132 -6.63 14.37 -16.97
CA ILE A 132 -5.74 15.17 -16.12
C ILE A 132 -4.27 14.94 -16.51
N THR A 133 -3.88 13.68 -16.75
CA THR A 133 -2.47 13.29 -16.88
C THR A 133 -2.03 13.01 -18.31
N GLY A 134 -2.99 12.80 -19.24
CA GLY A 134 -2.70 12.33 -20.61
C GLY A 134 -2.19 10.87 -20.66
N ASN A 135 -2.07 10.18 -19.52
CA ASN A 135 -1.51 8.83 -19.43
C ASN A 135 -2.57 7.75 -19.71
N VAL A 136 -2.95 7.64 -20.98
CA VAL A 136 -4.00 6.70 -21.42
C VAL A 136 -3.57 5.24 -21.28
N SER A 137 -2.28 4.94 -21.48
CA SER A 137 -1.82 3.53 -21.58
C SER A 137 -1.83 2.81 -20.24
N SER A 138 -1.39 3.42 -19.15
CA SER A 138 -1.38 2.78 -17.83
C SER A 138 -2.79 2.42 -17.37
N VAL A 139 -3.73 3.37 -17.41
CA VAL A 139 -5.13 3.12 -17.06
C VAL A 139 -5.72 2.02 -17.95
N SER A 140 -5.48 2.07 -19.25
CA SER A 140 -6.00 1.07 -20.20
C SER A 140 -5.47 -0.33 -19.90
N ASN A 141 -4.18 -0.47 -19.55
CA ASN A 141 -3.62 -1.77 -19.17
C ASN A 141 -4.21 -2.30 -17.86
N ILE A 142 -4.38 -1.45 -16.85
CA ILE A 142 -5.06 -1.84 -15.60
C ILE A 142 -6.50 -2.28 -15.89
N LEU A 143 -7.22 -1.55 -16.75
CA LEU A 143 -8.58 -1.93 -17.15
C LEU A 143 -8.62 -3.29 -17.86
N ASN A 144 -7.67 -3.56 -18.76
CA ASN A 144 -7.59 -4.82 -19.48
C ASN A 144 -7.24 -6.00 -18.54
N LEU A 145 -6.42 -5.77 -17.52
CA LEU A 145 -6.07 -6.78 -16.52
C LEU A 145 -7.21 -7.07 -15.54
N THR A 146 -8.02 -6.07 -15.22
CA THR A 146 -9.10 -6.20 -14.23
C THR A 146 -10.43 -6.61 -14.87
N ASP A 147 -10.56 -6.49 -16.19
CA ASP A 147 -11.75 -6.83 -16.94
C ASP A 147 -11.35 -7.34 -18.35
N GLY A 148 -12.32 -7.71 -19.17
CA GLY A 148 -12.08 -8.20 -20.53
C GLY A 148 -11.41 -9.56 -20.62
N ILE A 149 -11.07 -9.96 -21.85
CA ILE A 149 -10.52 -11.29 -22.18
C ILE A 149 -9.16 -11.50 -21.52
N LEU A 150 -8.28 -10.48 -21.53
CA LEU A 150 -6.95 -10.59 -20.95
C LEU A 150 -7.04 -10.83 -19.43
N GLY A 151 -7.94 -10.13 -18.74
CA GLY A 151 -8.20 -10.35 -17.32
C GLY A 151 -8.71 -11.76 -17.02
N GLU A 152 -9.53 -12.34 -17.93
CA GLU A 152 -9.98 -13.74 -17.80
C GLU A 152 -8.85 -14.74 -17.99
N CYS A 153 -7.88 -14.45 -18.85
CA CYS A 153 -6.74 -15.33 -19.08
C CYS A 153 -5.70 -15.28 -17.94
N LEU A 154 -5.36 -14.08 -17.48
CA LEU A 154 -4.26 -13.87 -16.55
C LEU A 154 -4.68 -14.00 -15.09
N LYS A 155 -5.93 -13.67 -14.75
CA LYS A 155 -6.45 -13.70 -13.37
C LYS A 155 -5.63 -12.86 -12.38
N ILE A 156 -5.09 -11.73 -12.84
CA ILE A 156 -4.29 -10.83 -12.02
C ILE A 156 -5.20 -10.06 -11.06
N GLN A 157 -4.79 -10.01 -9.80
CA GLN A 157 -5.40 -9.19 -8.75
C GLN A 157 -4.49 -8.00 -8.49
N ILE A 158 -5.02 -6.78 -8.51
CA ILE A 158 -4.23 -5.56 -8.36
C ILE A 158 -4.56 -4.90 -7.03
N VAL A 159 -3.53 -4.56 -6.26
CA VAL A 159 -3.61 -3.69 -5.08
C VAL A 159 -2.84 -2.42 -5.38
N ALA A 160 -3.52 -1.29 -5.45
CA ALA A 160 -2.90 0.00 -5.69
C ALA A 160 -3.06 0.92 -4.48
N THR A 161 -1.95 1.53 -4.03
CA THR A 161 -1.97 2.57 -3.00
C THR A 161 -1.75 3.95 -3.61
N PHE A 162 -2.32 4.98 -2.98
CA PHE A 162 -2.15 6.37 -3.40
C PHE A 162 -2.46 7.35 -2.27
N ASN A 163 -1.95 8.57 -2.41
CA ASN A 163 -2.11 9.64 -1.43
C ASN A 163 -3.09 10.73 -1.91
N THR A 164 -3.53 10.66 -3.18
CA THR A 164 -4.42 11.66 -3.79
C THR A 164 -5.90 11.42 -3.43
N GLU A 165 -6.68 12.47 -3.63
CA GLU A 165 -8.14 12.38 -3.46
C GLU A 165 -8.77 11.42 -4.49
N ARG A 166 -9.79 10.70 -4.05
CA ARG A 166 -10.57 9.77 -4.88
C ARG A 166 -11.09 10.38 -6.18
N THR A 167 -11.39 11.67 -6.15
CA THR A 167 -11.90 12.44 -7.29
C THR A 167 -10.93 12.50 -8.47
N GLN A 168 -9.64 12.27 -8.25
CA GLN A 168 -8.61 12.25 -9.28
C GLN A 168 -8.41 10.87 -9.94
N ILE A 169 -9.10 9.83 -9.46
CA ILE A 169 -9.01 8.48 -10.01
C ILE A 169 -9.89 8.36 -11.24
N ASP A 170 -9.40 7.70 -12.27
CA ASP A 170 -10.18 7.42 -13.47
C ASP A 170 -11.45 6.63 -13.12
N LYS A 171 -12.60 7.20 -13.48
CA LYS A 171 -13.91 6.64 -13.14
C LYS A 171 -14.14 5.23 -13.69
N ALA A 172 -13.45 4.85 -14.76
CA ALA A 172 -13.55 3.50 -15.32
C ALA A 172 -13.00 2.43 -14.38
N LEU A 173 -12.00 2.77 -13.53
CA LEU A 173 -11.45 1.86 -12.51
C LEU A 173 -12.44 1.62 -11.36
N LEU A 174 -13.34 2.57 -11.09
CA LEU A 174 -14.29 2.53 -9.98
C LEU A 174 -15.58 1.73 -10.30
N ARG A 175 -15.72 1.17 -11.50
CA ARG A 175 -16.92 0.44 -11.91
C ARG A 175 -17.08 -0.86 -11.15
N LYS A 176 -18.34 -1.20 -10.82
CA LYS A 176 -18.72 -2.52 -10.25
C LYS A 176 -18.24 -3.63 -11.18
N GLY A 177 -17.73 -4.70 -10.60
CA GLY A 177 -17.17 -5.86 -11.32
C GLY A 177 -15.65 -5.77 -11.53
N ARG A 178 -15.06 -4.56 -11.49
CA ARG A 178 -13.59 -4.34 -11.49
C ARG A 178 -13.09 -4.04 -10.09
N LEU A 179 -13.71 -3.06 -9.44
CA LEU A 179 -13.37 -2.66 -8.08
C LEU A 179 -13.95 -3.65 -7.07
N ILE A 180 -13.08 -4.35 -6.37
CA ILE A 180 -13.40 -5.32 -5.33
C ILE A 180 -13.58 -4.62 -3.99
N SER A 181 -12.64 -3.75 -3.64
CA SER A 181 -12.67 -2.96 -2.42
C SER A 181 -11.96 -1.65 -2.61
N GLU A 182 -12.44 -0.65 -1.91
CA GLU A 182 -11.78 0.65 -1.73
C GLU A 182 -11.77 0.95 -0.24
N TYR A 183 -10.66 1.47 0.27
CA TYR A 183 -10.58 1.92 1.65
C TYR A 183 -9.71 3.16 1.79
N LYS A 184 -10.23 4.14 2.55
CA LYS A 184 -9.49 5.33 2.95
C LYS A 184 -8.90 5.12 4.33
N PHE A 185 -7.56 5.03 4.41
CA PHE A 185 -6.87 5.01 5.68
C PHE A 185 -6.90 6.40 6.30
N GLU A 186 -7.41 6.47 7.51
CA GLU A 186 -7.49 7.69 8.30
C GLU A 186 -6.60 7.57 9.55
N ASN A 187 -6.33 8.69 10.18
CA ASN A 187 -5.70 8.70 11.50
C ASN A 187 -6.50 7.85 12.48
N LEU A 188 -5.82 7.21 13.42
CA LEU A 188 -6.49 6.47 14.48
C LEU A 188 -7.31 7.43 15.32
N ASN A 189 -8.57 7.07 15.60
CA ASN A 189 -9.39 7.84 16.51
C ASN A 189 -8.76 7.95 17.89
N VAL A 190 -9.13 8.97 18.67
CA VAL A 190 -8.51 9.32 19.97
C VAL A 190 -8.44 8.11 20.91
N LYS A 191 -9.50 7.28 20.97
CA LYS A 191 -9.55 6.10 21.82
C LYS A 191 -8.49 5.07 21.44
N LYS A 192 -8.37 4.77 20.15
CA LYS A 192 -7.36 3.82 19.64
C LYS A 192 -5.96 4.38 19.73
N THR A 193 -5.77 5.66 19.43
CA THR A 193 -4.49 6.35 19.60
C THR A 193 -3.98 6.17 21.02
N ASN A 194 -4.79 6.50 22.04
CA ASN A 194 -4.40 6.36 23.42
C ASN A 194 -4.16 4.91 23.86
N LYS A 195 -4.93 3.95 23.31
CA LYS A 195 -4.70 2.54 23.57
C LYS A 195 -3.38 2.05 22.99
N LEU A 196 -3.05 2.46 21.78
CA LEU A 196 -1.81 2.08 21.08
C LEU A 196 -0.59 2.71 21.76
N LEU A 197 -0.63 4.01 22.11
CA LEU A 197 0.41 4.70 22.88
C LEU A 197 0.73 3.95 24.17
N LYS A 198 -0.30 3.59 24.95
CA LYS A 198 -0.11 2.81 26.18
C LYS A 198 0.55 1.46 25.92
N ARG A 199 0.16 0.75 24.84
CA ARG A 199 0.73 -0.55 24.49
C ARG A 199 2.21 -0.47 24.17
N ILE A 200 2.63 0.59 23.45
CA ILE A 200 4.06 0.81 23.11
C ILE A 200 4.85 1.50 24.24
N GLY A 201 4.30 1.55 25.46
CA GLY A 201 5.00 2.05 26.64
C GLY A 201 4.93 3.57 26.83
N ILE A 202 4.15 4.29 26.04
CA ILE A 202 4.00 5.76 26.14
C ILE A 202 2.80 6.08 27.01
N ASN A 203 3.05 6.50 28.28
CA ASN A 203 2.01 6.84 29.26
C ASN A 203 1.51 8.30 29.12
N LYS A 204 1.35 8.79 27.89
CA LYS A 204 0.76 10.10 27.61
C LYS A 204 -0.62 9.93 27.00
N LYS A 205 -1.52 10.87 27.26
CA LYS A 205 -2.86 10.94 26.65
C LYS A 205 -2.90 12.09 25.66
N VAL A 206 -3.52 11.84 24.52
CA VAL A 206 -3.81 12.84 23.49
C VAL A 206 -5.31 13.01 23.34
N ASP A 207 -5.73 14.16 22.88
CA ASP A 207 -7.13 14.56 22.67
C ASP A 207 -7.53 14.62 21.19
N LYS A 208 -6.58 14.33 20.28
CA LYS A 208 -6.77 14.34 18.82
C LYS A 208 -6.36 13.01 18.17
N PRO A 209 -6.95 12.68 17.01
CA PRO A 209 -6.49 11.56 16.18
C PRO A 209 -5.03 11.74 15.74
N LEU A 210 -4.26 10.66 15.70
CA LEU A 210 -2.89 10.66 15.20
C LEU A 210 -2.70 9.59 14.11
N SER A 211 -1.76 9.86 13.20
CA SER A 211 -1.33 8.85 12.24
C SER A 211 -0.53 7.74 12.93
N LEU A 212 -0.42 6.57 12.31
CA LEU A 212 0.43 5.50 12.84
C LEU A 212 1.89 5.94 12.94
N ALA A 213 2.38 6.69 11.94
CA ALA A 213 3.75 7.22 11.98
C ALA A 213 3.98 8.14 13.18
N ASP A 214 3.03 9.05 13.47
CA ASP A 214 3.13 9.94 14.64
C ASP A 214 3.08 9.17 15.97
N ILE A 215 2.32 8.07 16.03
CA ILE A 215 2.22 7.25 17.24
C ILE A 215 3.51 6.49 17.49
N TYR A 216 4.05 5.80 16.47
CA TYR A 216 5.28 5.00 16.63
C TYR A 216 6.54 5.87 16.82
N ASN A 217 6.55 7.11 16.31
CA ASN A 217 7.63 8.09 16.50
C ASN A 217 7.30 9.17 17.55
N TYR A 218 6.35 8.90 18.43
CA TYR A 218 5.80 9.92 19.35
C TYR A 218 6.86 10.59 20.25
N ASN A 219 7.84 9.84 20.70
CA ASN A 219 8.91 10.39 21.56
C ASN A 219 9.88 11.26 20.76
N ASP A 220 10.22 10.89 19.53
CA ASP A 220 11.17 11.61 18.69
C ASP A 220 10.59 12.98 18.28
N ILE A 221 9.33 13.03 17.88
CA ILE A 221 8.63 14.26 17.50
C ILE A 221 8.55 15.25 18.69
N ASN A 222 8.40 14.76 19.91
CA ASN A 222 8.28 15.62 21.10
C ASN A 222 9.63 16.08 21.66
N THR A 223 10.73 15.38 21.40
CA THR A 223 12.08 15.84 21.74
C THR A 223 12.53 16.99 20.84
N ASP A 224 12.23 16.96 19.56
CA ASP A 224 12.56 18.04 18.61
C ASP A 224 11.78 19.35 18.90
N ASN A 225 10.56 19.25 19.38
CA ASN A 225 9.78 20.45 19.76
C ASN A 225 10.27 21.14 21.04
N ASN A 226 10.96 20.41 21.93
CA ASN A 226 11.56 20.98 23.13
C ASN A 226 12.96 21.58 22.90
N ASN A 227 13.60 21.30 21.76
CA ASN A 227 14.97 21.74 21.45
C ASN A 227 15.05 22.77 20.30
N LYS A 228 13.98 23.48 19.96
CA LYS A 228 14.09 24.62 19.06
C LYS A 228 14.68 25.82 19.84
N PRO A 229 15.96 26.17 19.66
CA PRO A 229 16.44 27.47 20.11
C PRO A 229 15.64 28.50 19.30
N GLY A 230 15.00 29.41 20.00
CA GLY A 230 14.35 30.56 19.36
C GLY A 230 15.35 31.24 18.44
N ILE A 231 15.15 31.21 17.13
CA ILE A 231 15.90 32.05 16.18
C ILE A 231 15.37 33.45 16.37
N GLY A 232 15.91 34.13 17.40
CA GLY A 232 15.71 35.56 17.61
C GLY A 232 16.69 36.32 16.73
N PHE A 233 16.22 36.95 15.68
CA PHE A 233 16.95 38.00 15.01
C PHE A 233 17.06 39.19 15.97
N LEU A 234 18.23 39.36 16.59
CA LEU A 234 18.59 40.61 17.29
C LEU A 234 18.78 41.72 16.25
N VAL A 235 17.76 42.54 16.07
CA VAL A 235 17.91 43.83 15.37
C VAL A 235 18.52 44.79 16.33
N ASN A 236 19.85 44.98 16.25
CA ASN A 236 20.53 46.12 16.89
C ASN A 236 20.10 47.40 16.18
N ARG A 237 19.27 48.21 16.84
CA ARG A 237 19.11 49.65 16.50
C ARG A 237 20.16 50.44 17.29
N LYS A 238 21.06 51.06 16.58
CA LYS A 238 21.73 52.30 17.02
C LYS A 238 20.87 53.49 16.63
#